data_0ed910749f2ea2a0f0b4cb58c4a5cf4c
#
_entry.id   0ed910749f2ea2a0f0b4cb58c4a5cf4c
#
_cell.length_a   1.000
_cell.length_b   1.000
_cell.length_c   1.000
_cell.angle_alpha   90.00
_cell.angle_beta   90.00
_cell.angle_gamma   90.00
#
_symmetry.space_group_name_H-M   'P 1'
#
loop_
_entity.id
_entity.type
_entity.pdbx_description
1 polymer ?
#
loop_
_entity_poly.entity_id
_entity_poly.type
_entity_poly.pdbx_seq_one_letter_code
_entity_poly.pdbx_strand_id
1 'polypeptide(L)'
;MSTTVKSRQRVIEHGEVLTPQHIVNAMLDLVEPETERIDSRFLEPACGTGNFLIAILERKLRVVEARYRKSQIEYERYAVLAVSSLYGIDILADNVEECRHRLFQAFDAAYTRLFGKKAKAQCREAVRFILRRNIIHGDALSLKTVTDPPQPILFSEWSLVNGSLLKRRDFAFHELVSHSAMRELPLFSDQGEEVFIPEPVKDYPPVHFLEVAHAYDD
;
A
#
# COMPACT_ATOMS: atom_id res chain seq x y z
N MET A 1 26.13 8.39 -4.13
CA MET A 1 25.80 8.70 -2.71
C MET A 1 24.34 9.06 -2.67
N SER A 2 23.51 8.28 -2.00
CA SER A 2 22.07 8.58 -1.85
C SER A 2 21.93 9.77 -0.89
N THR A 3 21.41 10.89 -1.37
CA THR A 3 21.12 12.06 -0.53
C THR A 3 19.99 11.70 0.43
N THR A 4 20.29 11.67 1.72
CA THR A 4 19.30 11.40 2.79
C THR A 4 18.37 12.59 3.07
N VAL A 5 18.56 13.70 2.38
CA VAL A 5 17.82 14.94 2.58
C VAL A 5 17.54 15.61 1.24
N LYS A 6 16.30 15.97 0.95
CA LYS A 6 15.92 16.73 -0.26
C LYS A 6 16.39 18.20 -0.17
N SER A 7 16.19 18.85 0.99
CA SER A 7 16.72 20.18 1.27
C SER A 7 16.81 20.44 2.78
N ARG A 8 17.73 21.35 3.19
CA ARG A 8 17.87 21.75 4.60
C ARG A 8 16.60 22.43 5.14
N GLN A 9 15.90 23.16 4.29
CA GLN A 9 14.65 23.83 4.65
C GLN A 9 13.55 22.81 4.98
N ARG A 10 13.39 21.74 4.20
CA ARG A 10 12.41 20.68 4.44
C ARG A 10 12.68 19.90 5.73
N VAL A 11 13.95 19.75 6.11
CA VAL A 11 14.30 19.16 7.42
C VAL A 11 13.85 20.05 8.57
N ILE A 12 14.00 21.37 8.44
CA ILE A 12 13.61 22.32 9.48
C ILE A 12 12.09 22.43 9.60
N GLU A 13 11.38 22.51 8.47
CA GLU A 13 9.93 22.75 8.43
C GLU A 13 9.10 21.48 8.66
N HIS A 14 9.59 20.32 8.19
CA HIS A 14 8.81 19.06 8.17
C HIS A 14 9.54 17.87 8.81
N GLY A 15 10.77 18.06 9.29
CA GLY A 15 11.57 16.95 9.83
C GLY A 15 11.93 15.89 8.77
N GLU A 16 11.90 16.24 7.48
CA GLU A 16 12.05 15.28 6.39
C GLU A 16 13.48 14.74 6.31
N VAL A 17 13.68 13.53 6.79
CA VAL A 17 14.94 12.78 6.67
C VAL A 17 14.61 11.41 6.06
N LEU A 18 15.14 11.15 4.88
CA LEU A 18 14.94 9.88 4.20
C LEU A 18 15.82 8.80 4.83
N THR A 19 15.21 7.71 5.28
CA THR A 19 15.92 6.59 5.86
C THR A 19 16.82 5.91 4.80
N PRO A 20 18.13 5.75 5.05
CA PRO A 20 19.03 5.09 4.12
C PRO A 20 18.65 3.64 3.85
N GLN A 21 18.88 3.15 2.63
CA GLN A 21 18.43 1.82 2.20
C GLN A 21 18.96 0.67 3.08
N HIS A 22 20.19 0.76 3.58
CA HIS A 22 20.75 -0.28 4.44
C HIS A 22 20.04 -0.37 5.80
N ILE A 23 19.57 0.76 6.35
CA ILE A 23 18.76 0.79 7.57
C ILE A 23 17.36 0.25 7.30
N VAL A 24 16.73 0.67 6.18
CA VAL A 24 15.44 0.13 5.73
C VAL A 24 15.50 -1.40 5.67
N ASN A 25 16.52 -1.95 5.01
CA ASN A 25 16.68 -3.39 4.88
C ASN A 25 16.86 -4.07 6.25
N ALA A 26 17.72 -3.54 7.12
CA ALA A 26 17.93 -4.09 8.45
C ALA A 26 16.65 -4.09 9.31
N MET A 27 15.83 -3.04 9.21
CA MET A 27 14.53 -2.99 9.92
C MET A 27 13.53 -4.01 9.33
N LEU A 28 13.47 -4.15 8.02
CA LEU A 28 12.59 -5.12 7.36
C LEU A 28 13.01 -6.57 7.58
N ASP A 29 14.28 -6.84 7.86
CA ASP A 29 14.77 -8.17 8.21
C ASP A 29 14.21 -8.65 9.56
N LEU A 30 13.85 -7.73 10.46
CA LEU A 30 13.19 -8.07 11.74
C LEU A 30 11.77 -8.62 11.55
N VAL A 31 11.15 -8.31 10.43
CA VAL A 31 9.79 -8.74 10.06
C VAL A 31 9.77 -9.47 8.71
N GLU A 32 10.87 -10.15 8.38
CA GLU A 32 11.05 -10.83 7.10
C GLU A 32 9.87 -11.74 6.72
N PRO A 33 9.31 -12.61 7.63
CA PRO A 33 8.20 -13.47 7.27
C PRO A 33 6.98 -12.71 6.74
N GLU A 34 6.71 -11.51 7.27
CA GLU A 34 5.61 -10.66 6.83
C GLU A 34 5.92 -9.96 5.50
N THR A 35 7.18 -9.57 5.26
CA THR A 35 7.60 -8.97 3.99
C THR A 35 7.61 -9.97 2.83
N GLU A 36 7.67 -11.27 3.11
CA GLU A 36 7.59 -12.35 2.12
C GLU A 36 6.17 -12.90 1.91
N ARG A 37 5.22 -12.54 2.78
CA ARG A 37 3.80 -12.81 2.54
C ARG A 37 3.23 -11.80 1.56
N ILE A 38 2.70 -12.29 0.44
CA ILE A 38 2.20 -11.44 -0.65
C ILE A 38 1.06 -10.53 -0.17
N ASP A 39 0.17 -11.05 0.67
CA ASP A 39 -1.05 -10.38 1.16
C ASP A 39 -0.90 -9.65 2.50
N SER A 40 0.24 -9.77 3.20
CA SER A 40 0.50 -9.00 4.44
C SER A 40 0.45 -7.51 4.17
N ARG A 41 -0.34 -6.79 4.97
CA ARG A 41 -0.55 -5.35 4.81
C ARG A 41 0.50 -4.56 5.56
N PHE A 42 1.02 -3.53 4.91
CA PHE A 42 1.98 -2.58 5.49
C PHE A 42 1.46 -1.16 5.33
N LEU A 43 1.45 -0.42 6.43
CA LEU A 43 1.15 1.00 6.45
C LEU A 43 2.37 1.78 6.90
N GLU A 44 2.80 2.74 6.10
CA GLU A 44 3.82 3.72 6.44
C GLU A 44 3.15 5.10 6.61
N PRO A 45 2.96 5.59 7.85
CA PRO A 45 2.21 6.82 8.12
C PRO A 45 2.98 8.11 7.80
N ALA A 46 4.26 8.00 7.47
CA ALA A 46 5.12 9.09 6.98
C ALA A 46 6.00 8.55 5.85
N CYS A 47 5.36 8.17 4.74
CA CYS A 47 6.01 7.33 3.74
C CYS A 47 7.13 8.03 2.94
N GLY A 48 7.21 9.35 2.98
CA GLY A 48 8.17 10.12 2.20
C GLY A 48 8.09 9.72 0.73
N THR A 49 9.24 9.50 0.11
CA THR A 49 9.34 9.02 -1.26
C THR A 49 9.22 7.49 -1.39
N GLY A 50 8.82 6.78 -0.32
CA GLY A 50 8.47 5.36 -0.35
C GLY A 50 9.61 4.38 -0.11
N ASN A 51 10.73 4.74 0.52
CA ASN A 51 11.87 3.84 0.68
C ASN A 51 11.52 2.49 1.34
N PHE A 52 10.71 2.49 2.40
CA PHE A 52 10.23 1.26 3.04
C PHE A 52 9.28 0.48 2.14
N LEU A 53 8.28 1.16 1.57
CA LEU A 53 7.25 0.53 0.75
C LEU A 53 7.84 -0.12 -0.51
N ILE A 54 8.84 0.52 -1.13
CA ILE A 54 9.54 -0.04 -2.30
C ILE A 54 10.32 -1.29 -1.92
N ALA A 55 11.06 -1.26 -0.81
CA ALA A 55 11.81 -2.42 -0.35
C ALA A 55 10.89 -3.62 -0.01
N ILE A 56 9.72 -3.35 0.60
CA ILE A 56 8.69 -4.36 0.85
C ILE A 56 8.14 -4.90 -0.47
N LEU A 57 7.79 -4.02 -1.41
CA LEU A 57 7.28 -4.44 -2.73
C LEU A 57 8.27 -5.33 -3.47
N GLU A 58 9.54 -4.97 -3.48
CA GLU A 58 10.60 -5.77 -4.12
C GLU A 58 10.73 -7.17 -3.51
N ARG A 59 10.61 -7.29 -2.16
CA ARG A 59 10.60 -8.59 -1.47
C ARG A 59 9.39 -9.43 -1.90
N LYS A 60 8.20 -8.85 -1.88
CA LYS A 60 6.96 -9.51 -2.32
C LYS A 60 7.01 -9.93 -3.79
N LEU A 61 7.49 -9.05 -4.68
CA LEU A 61 7.59 -9.37 -6.11
C LEU A 61 8.59 -10.50 -6.39
N ARG A 62 9.67 -10.65 -5.60
CA ARG A 62 10.55 -11.81 -5.68
C ARG A 62 9.81 -13.11 -5.34
N VAL A 63 8.97 -13.10 -4.31
CA VAL A 63 8.12 -14.26 -3.97
C VAL A 63 7.11 -14.57 -5.06
N VAL A 64 6.44 -13.54 -5.60
CA VAL A 64 5.50 -13.69 -6.72
C VAL A 64 6.20 -14.29 -7.93
N GLU A 65 7.37 -13.80 -8.29
CA GLU A 65 8.17 -14.33 -9.41
C GLU A 65 8.56 -15.79 -9.18
N ALA A 66 9.08 -16.11 -8.01
CA ALA A 66 9.50 -17.46 -7.68
C ALA A 66 8.35 -18.46 -7.80
N ARG A 67 7.14 -18.06 -7.40
CA ARG A 67 5.95 -18.95 -7.40
C ARG A 67 5.22 -18.98 -8.74
N TYR A 68 5.11 -17.85 -9.43
CA TYR A 68 4.13 -17.68 -10.52
C TYR A 68 4.72 -17.25 -11.88
N ARG A 69 6.06 -17.13 -12.05
CA ARG A 69 6.67 -16.71 -13.33
C ARG A 69 6.28 -17.54 -14.55
N LYS A 70 5.81 -18.78 -14.35
CA LYS A 70 5.40 -19.69 -15.44
C LYS A 70 4.01 -19.38 -15.99
N SER A 71 3.19 -18.63 -15.27
CA SER A 71 1.84 -18.26 -15.65
C SER A 71 1.66 -16.75 -15.54
N GLN A 72 1.55 -16.06 -16.68
CA GLN A 72 1.41 -14.61 -16.71
C GLN A 72 0.19 -14.14 -15.91
N ILE A 73 -0.96 -14.79 -16.06
CA ILE A 73 -2.19 -14.38 -15.35
C ILE A 73 -2.06 -14.54 -13.83
N GLU A 74 -1.39 -15.60 -13.36
CA GLU A 74 -1.14 -15.80 -11.93
C GLU A 74 -0.14 -14.78 -11.41
N TYR A 75 0.94 -14.52 -12.15
CA TYR A 75 1.90 -13.47 -11.80
C TYR A 75 1.21 -12.11 -11.69
N GLU A 76 0.44 -11.71 -12.71
CA GLU A 76 -0.30 -10.45 -12.73
C GLU A 76 -1.22 -10.32 -11.50
N ARG A 77 -2.01 -11.38 -11.23
CA ARG A 77 -2.94 -11.42 -10.11
C ARG A 77 -2.25 -11.22 -8.76
N TYR A 78 -1.17 -11.95 -8.51
CA TYR A 78 -0.45 -11.87 -7.24
C TYR A 78 0.46 -10.64 -7.14
N ALA A 79 0.95 -10.11 -8.25
CA ALA A 79 1.68 -8.83 -8.27
C ALA A 79 0.74 -7.65 -7.96
N VAL A 80 -0.48 -7.66 -8.50
CA VAL A 80 -1.53 -6.69 -8.14
C VAL A 80 -1.88 -6.79 -6.66
N LEU A 81 -2.02 -8.01 -6.11
CA LEU A 81 -2.27 -8.22 -4.68
C LEU A 81 -1.11 -7.71 -3.82
N ALA A 82 0.15 -7.94 -4.23
CA ALA A 82 1.32 -7.41 -3.53
C ALA A 82 1.31 -5.87 -3.47
N VAL A 83 1.00 -5.20 -4.58
CA VAL A 83 0.88 -3.74 -4.61
C VAL A 83 -0.29 -3.27 -3.74
N SER A 84 -1.44 -3.94 -3.81
CA SER A 84 -2.65 -3.56 -3.08
C SER A 84 -2.54 -3.73 -1.57
N SER A 85 -1.53 -4.43 -1.08
CA SER A 85 -1.24 -4.61 0.35
C SER A 85 -0.37 -3.50 0.96
N LEU A 86 0.04 -2.51 0.17
CA LEU A 86 0.90 -1.40 0.60
C LEU A 86 0.09 -0.13 0.74
N TYR A 87 0.27 0.54 1.88
CA TYR A 87 -0.42 1.78 2.24
C TYR A 87 0.60 2.82 2.69
N GLY A 88 0.38 4.07 2.31
CA GLY A 88 1.25 5.17 2.72
C GLY A 88 0.47 6.47 2.90
N ILE A 89 0.92 7.28 3.84
CA ILE A 89 0.45 8.66 4.03
C ILE A 89 1.66 9.56 4.03
N ASP A 90 1.58 10.71 3.40
CA ASP A 90 2.55 11.78 3.55
C ASP A 90 1.85 13.14 3.44
N ILE A 91 2.33 14.10 4.22
CA ILE A 91 1.79 15.47 4.25
C ILE A 91 2.23 16.31 3.05
N LEU A 92 3.28 15.87 2.33
CA LEU A 92 3.85 16.56 1.19
C LEU A 92 3.40 15.92 -0.11
N ALA A 93 2.70 16.68 -0.94
CA ALA A 93 2.13 16.19 -2.20
C ALA A 93 3.19 15.61 -3.16
N ASP A 94 4.36 16.25 -3.25
CA ASP A 94 5.46 15.81 -4.11
C ASP A 94 6.06 14.47 -3.65
N ASN A 95 6.08 14.20 -2.33
CA ASN A 95 6.49 12.91 -1.79
C ASN A 95 5.51 11.82 -2.16
N VAL A 96 4.21 12.10 -2.04
CA VAL A 96 3.14 11.17 -2.43
C VAL A 96 3.25 10.78 -3.91
N GLU A 97 3.39 11.77 -4.80
CA GLU A 97 3.52 11.51 -6.24
C GLU A 97 4.82 10.76 -6.57
N GLU A 98 5.92 11.12 -5.94
CA GLU A 98 7.20 10.40 -6.12
C GLU A 98 7.11 8.96 -5.59
N CYS A 99 6.49 8.75 -4.43
CA CYS A 99 6.26 7.42 -3.86
C CYS A 99 5.44 6.54 -4.83
N ARG A 100 4.30 7.04 -5.32
CA ARG A 100 3.46 6.35 -6.31
C ARG A 100 4.24 6.01 -7.57
N HIS A 101 5.00 6.96 -8.09
CA HIS A 101 5.81 6.77 -9.29
C HIS A 101 6.88 5.69 -9.10
N ARG A 102 7.64 5.74 -8.01
CA ARG A 102 8.70 4.78 -7.71
C ARG A 102 8.15 3.37 -7.46
N LEU A 103 7.03 3.24 -6.73
CA LEU A 103 6.36 1.95 -6.54
C LEU A 103 5.89 1.36 -7.89
N PHE A 104 5.30 2.21 -8.74
CA PHE A 104 4.92 1.79 -10.08
C PHE A 104 6.15 1.36 -10.91
N GLN A 105 7.24 2.09 -10.86
CA GLN A 105 8.48 1.74 -11.57
C GLN A 105 9.05 0.40 -11.11
N ALA A 106 9.08 0.13 -9.79
CA ALA A 106 9.53 -1.15 -9.25
C ALA A 106 8.69 -2.33 -9.77
N PHE A 107 7.36 -2.16 -9.77
CA PHE A 107 6.45 -3.15 -10.37
C PHE A 107 6.68 -3.31 -11.87
N ASP A 108 6.69 -2.22 -12.64
CA ASP A 108 6.77 -2.28 -14.10
C ASP A 108 8.12 -2.81 -14.61
N ALA A 109 9.21 -2.51 -13.92
CA ALA A 109 10.52 -3.07 -14.21
C ALA A 109 10.52 -4.61 -14.07
N ALA A 110 9.97 -5.14 -12.97
CA ALA A 110 9.88 -6.57 -12.74
C ALA A 110 8.92 -7.24 -13.76
N TYR A 111 7.77 -6.63 -14.03
CA TYR A 111 6.76 -7.14 -14.95
C TYR A 111 7.27 -7.14 -16.41
N THR A 112 7.88 -6.05 -16.85
CA THR A 112 8.44 -5.92 -18.21
C THR A 112 9.63 -6.86 -18.42
N ARG A 113 10.48 -7.05 -17.42
CA ARG A 113 11.61 -7.99 -17.47
C ARG A 113 11.15 -9.42 -17.72
N LEU A 114 10.01 -9.83 -17.11
CA LEU A 114 9.49 -11.19 -17.26
C LEU A 114 8.69 -11.40 -18.54
N PHE A 115 7.86 -10.45 -18.93
CA PHE A 115 6.87 -10.66 -19.99
C PHE A 115 7.09 -9.80 -21.24
N GLY A 116 7.97 -8.80 -21.20
CA GLY A 116 8.33 -7.97 -22.34
C GLY A 116 7.11 -7.41 -23.09
N LYS A 117 7.01 -7.69 -24.37
CA LYS A 117 5.89 -7.24 -25.22
C LYS A 117 4.52 -7.85 -24.86
N LYS A 118 4.49 -8.92 -24.06
CA LYS A 118 3.24 -9.55 -23.60
C LYS A 118 2.67 -8.86 -22.37
N ALA A 119 3.42 -7.96 -21.73
CA ALA A 119 2.96 -7.22 -20.57
C ALA A 119 1.77 -6.30 -20.92
N LYS A 120 0.65 -6.49 -20.22
CA LYS A 120 -0.65 -5.85 -20.53
C LYS A 120 -0.73 -4.43 -19.99
N ALA A 121 -1.31 -3.52 -20.77
CA ALA A 121 -1.60 -2.15 -20.34
C ALA A 121 -2.59 -2.14 -19.16
N GLN A 122 -3.63 -2.97 -19.20
CA GLN A 122 -4.65 -3.07 -18.15
C GLN A 122 -4.06 -3.41 -16.78
N CYS A 123 -3.04 -4.30 -16.73
CA CYS A 123 -2.36 -4.61 -15.46
C CYS A 123 -1.63 -3.38 -14.89
N ARG A 124 -0.99 -2.59 -15.74
CA ARG A 124 -0.33 -1.34 -15.36
C ARG A 124 -1.33 -0.29 -14.88
N GLU A 125 -2.47 -0.18 -15.55
CA GLU A 125 -3.57 0.74 -15.20
C GLU A 125 -4.17 0.35 -13.83
N ALA A 126 -4.42 -0.94 -13.61
CA ALA A 126 -4.89 -1.46 -12.32
C ALA A 126 -3.91 -1.10 -11.18
N VAL A 127 -2.60 -1.30 -11.39
CA VAL A 127 -1.57 -0.95 -10.40
C VAL A 127 -1.56 0.57 -10.12
N ARG A 128 -1.59 1.41 -11.16
CA ARG A 128 -1.64 2.87 -10.96
C ARG A 128 -2.91 3.31 -10.22
N PHE A 129 -4.04 2.72 -10.54
CA PHE A 129 -5.30 3.00 -9.85
C PHE A 129 -5.20 2.65 -8.36
N ILE A 130 -4.72 1.45 -8.01
CA ILE A 130 -4.57 1.00 -6.64
C ILE A 130 -3.59 1.91 -5.88
N LEU A 131 -2.46 2.26 -6.47
CA LEU A 131 -1.49 3.15 -5.84
C LEU A 131 -2.07 4.54 -5.52
N ARG A 132 -2.93 5.09 -6.39
CA ARG A 132 -3.62 6.35 -6.11
C ARG A 132 -4.56 6.27 -4.90
N ARG A 133 -5.12 5.09 -4.62
CA ARG A 133 -6.03 4.85 -3.49
C ARG A 133 -5.33 4.52 -2.19
N ASN A 134 -4.13 3.94 -2.29
CA ASN A 134 -3.43 3.43 -1.13
C ASN A 134 -2.30 4.37 -0.64
N ILE A 135 -1.77 5.25 -1.50
CA ILE A 135 -0.75 6.24 -1.13
C ILE A 135 -1.43 7.61 -1.13
N ILE A 136 -1.64 8.19 0.05
CA ILE A 136 -2.58 9.28 0.28
C ILE A 136 -1.84 10.55 0.71
N HIS A 137 -2.20 11.69 0.08
CA HIS A 137 -1.81 13.01 0.53
C HIS A 137 -2.66 13.39 1.75
N GLY A 138 -2.07 13.25 2.93
CA GLY A 138 -2.78 13.40 4.18
C GLY A 138 -1.85 13.61 5.36
N ASP A 139 -2.45 13.94 6.48
CA ASP A 139 -1.79 14.04 7.76
C ASP A 139 -2.22 12.87 8.64
N ALA A 140 -1.28 12.00 8.96
CA ALA A 140 -1.51 10.80 9.76
C ALA A 140 -1.82 11.11 11.24
N LEU A 141 -1.49 12.30 11.74
CA LEU A 141 -1.80 12.71 13.10
C LEU A 141 -3.25 13.18 13.23
N SER A 142 -3.73 13.97 12.28
CA SER A 142 -5.12 14.42 12.24
C SER A 142 -6.06 13.42 11.58
N LEU A 143 -5.53 12.37 10.92
CA LEU A 143 -6.26 11.34 10.17
C LEU A 143 -7.10 11.92 9.01
N LYS A 144 -6.67 13.08 8.47
CA LYS A 144 -7.38 13.80 7.41
C LYS A 144 -6.48 14.04 6.19
N THR A 145 -7.13 14.19 5.05
CA THR A 145 -6.47 14.60 3.80
C THR A 145 -6.01 16.05 3.88
N VAL A 146 -4.97 16.40 3.12
CA VAL A 146 -4.54 17.80 2.89
C VAL A 146 -5.34 18.37 1.71
N THR A 147 -6.63 18.57 1.94
CA THR A 147 -7.58 19.17 0.99
C THR A 147 -8.32 20.31 1.68
N ASP A 148 -8.95 21.19 0.92
CA ASP A 148 -9.80 22.24 1.45
C ASP A 148 -11.26 22.03 0.96
N PRO A 149 -12.22 21.66 1.85
CA PRO A 149 -12.04 21.32 3.27
C PRO A 149 -11.36 19.94 3.47
N PRO A 150 -10.64 19.74 4.60
CA PRO A 150 -10.04 18.44 4.93
C PRO A 150 -11.10 17.35 5.10
N GLN A 151 -10.85 16.17 4.49
CA GLN A 151 -11.73 15.01 4.56
C GLN A 151 -11.08 13.89 5.38
N PRO A 152 -11.85 12.98 6.00
CA PRO A 152 -11.30 11.78 6.60
C PRO A 152 -10.47 10.98 5.59
N ILE A 153 -9.31 10.45 6.02
CA ILE A 153 -8.55 9.52 5.19
C ILE A 153 -9.34 8.21 5.07
N LEU A 154 -9.56 7.78 3.83
CA LEU A 154 -10.14 6.48 3.51
C LEU A 154 -9.08 5.57 2.89
N PHE A 155 -8.96 4.35 3.41
CA PHE A 155 -8.14 3.32 2.79
C PHE A 155 -9.00 2.28 2.08
N SER A 156 -8.60 1.92 0.87
CA SER A 156 -9.22 0.83 0.14
C SER A 156 -8.57 -0.50 0.54
N GLU A 157 -9.35 -1.41 1.11
CA GLU A 157 -8.96 -2.79 1.30
C GLU A 157 -9.25 -3.57 0.02
N TRP A 158 -8.27 -4.38 -0.39
CA TRP A 158 -8.33 -5.19 -1.58
C TRP A 158 -8.20 -6.66 -1.23
N SER A 159 -9.13 -7.48 -1.69
CA SER A 159 -9.11 -8.91 -1.43
C SER A 159 -9.46 -9.71 -2.69
N LEU A 160 -8.65 -10.73 -2.98
CA LEU A 160 -9.01 -11.72 -3.99
C LEU A 160 -10.15 -12.57 -3.44
N VAL A 161 -11.25 -12.69 -4.20
CA VAL A 161 -12.43 -13.45 -3.77
C VAL A 161 -12.54 -14.78 -4.50
N ASN A 162 -12.75 -14.79 -5.81
CA ASN A 162 -12.84 -16.02 -6.59
C ASN A 162 -12.01 -15.90 -7.87
N GLY A 163 -11.00 -16.76 -8.04
CA GLY A 163 -10.15 -16.76 -9.23
C GLY A 163 -9.49 -15.40 -9.44
N SER A 164 -9.86 -14.70 -10.51
CA SER A 164 -9.28 -13.40 -10.87
C SER A 164 -10.11 -12.18 -10.42
N LEU A 165 -11.08 -12.38 -9.53
CA LEU A 165 -11.90 -11.28 -9.02
C LEU A 165 -11.23 -10.60 -7.82
N LEU A 166 -11.16 -9.29 -7.85
CA LEU A 166 -10.69 -8.43 -6.78
C LEU A 166 -11.88 -7.62 -6.23
N LYS A 167 -12.06 -7.68 -4.91
CA LYS A 167 -13.06 -6.91 -4.19
C LYS A 167 -12.39 -5.71 -3.52
N ARG A 168 -13.04 -4.54 -3.60
CA ARG A 168 -12.66 -3.30 -2.91
C ARG A 168 -13.66 -2.99 -1.81
N ARG A 169 -13.16 -2.61 -0.63
CA ARG A 169 -13.93 -2.04 0.47
C ARG A 169 -13.17 -0.83 1.01
N ASP A 170 -13.84 0.28 1.19
CA ASP A 170 -13.21 1.50 1.73
C ASP A 170 -13.55 1.64 3.21
N PHE A 171 -12.53 1.89 4.03
CA PHE A 171 -12.62 2.06 5.47
C PHE A 171 -12.09 3.43 5.90
N ALA A 172 -12.74 4.06 6.85
CA ALA A 172 -12.22 5.28 7.46
C ALA A 172 -11.01 4.96 8.36
N PHE A 173 -9.90 5.64 8.12
CA PHE A 173 -8.65 5.35 8.84
C PHE A 173 -8.78 5.59 10.35
N HIS A 174 -9.53 6.62 10.78
CA HIS A 174 -9.76 6.89 12.20
C HIS A 174 -10.46 5.74 12.93
N GLU A 175 -11.36 5.00 12.28
CA GLU A 175 -12.01 3.83 12.86
C GLU A 175 -11.00 2.70 13.06
N LEU A 176 -10.14 2.45 12.06
CA LEU A 176 -9.12 1.41 12.14
C LEU A 176 -8.12 1.66 13.28
N VAL A 177 -7.72 2.93 13.50
CA VAL A 177 -6.78 3.32 14.56
C VAL A 177 -7.44 3.28 15.94
N SER A 178 -8.65 3.82 16.08
CA SER A 178 -9.37 3.86 17.37
C SER A 178 -9.58 2.48 17.97
N HIS A 179 -9.83 1.48 17.12
CA HIS A 179 -10.05 0.11 17.56
C HIS A 179 -8.75 -0.68 17.77
N SER A 180 -7.65 -0.33 17.12
CA SER A 180 -6.35 -0.94 17.41
C SER A 180 -5.84 -0.54 18.81
N ALA A 181 -6.09 0.71 19.25
CA ALA A 181 -5.77 1.18 20.58
C ALA A 181 -6.58 0.47 21.69
N MET A 182 -7.79 0.02 21.42
CA MET A 182 -8.61 -0.78 22.35
C MET A 182 -8.07 -2.20 22.57
N ARG A 183 -7.30 -2.77 21.62
CA ARG A 183 -6.68 -4.10 21.77
C ARG A 183 -5.47 -4.11 22.71
N GLU A 184 -4.94 -2.95 23.08
CA GLU A 184 -3.83 -2.81 24.03
C GLU A 184 -4.30 -2.72 25.49
N LEU A 185 -5.61 -2.74 25.77
CA LEU A 185 -6.14 -2.88 27.12
C LEU A 185 -5.95 -4.32 27.61
N PRO A 186 -5.58 -4.53 28.90
CA PRO A 186 -5.12 -5.83 29.38
C PRO A 186 -6.15 -6.94 29.15
N LEU A 187 -5.67 -8.08 28.68
CA LEU A 187 -6.38 -9.35 28.38
C LEU A 187 -7.06 -10.03 29.62
N PHE A 188 -7.69 -9.26 30.49
CA PHE A 188 -8.40 -9.79 31.65
C PHE A 188 -9.81 -9.20 31.74
N SER A 189 -10.68 -9.53 30.79
CA SER A 189 -12.11 -9.57 31.04
C SER A 189 -12.69 -10.86 30.45
N ASP A 190 -13.05 -11.80 31.32
CA ASP A 190 -13.84 -13.01 31.02
C ASP A 190 -15.29 -12.69 30.61
N GLN A 191 -15.59 -11.45 30.26
CA GLN A 191 -16.87 -11.03 29.72
C GLN A 191 -16.69 -10.91 28.20
N GLY A 192 -17.42 -11.74 27.46
CA GLY A 192 -17.40 -11.83 25.99
C GLY A 192 -17.54 -10.46 25.35
N GLU A 193 -16.41 -9.82 25.07
CA GLU A 193 -16.37 -8.59 24.29
C GLU A 193 -16.70 -8.95 22.85
N GLU A 194 -17.70 -8.29 22.29
CA GLU A 194 -18.01 -8.34 20.87
C GLU A 194 -16.75 -8.00 20.09
N VAL A 195 -16.30 -8.93 19.27
CA VAL A 195 -15.17 -8.69 18.36
C VAL A 195 -15.61 -7.59 17.41
N PHE A 196 -15.06 -6.38 17.59
CA PHE A 196 -15.34 -5.28 16.69
C PHE A 196 -14.81 -5.61 15.29
N ILE A 197 -15.73 -5.69 14.35
CA ILE A 197 -15.42 -5.83 12.93
C ILE A 197 -15.67 -4.46 12.30
N PRO A 198 -14.61 -3.77 11.79
CA PRO A 198 -14.80 -2.48 11.13
C PRO A 198 -15.81 -2.60 10.00
N GLU A 199 -16.80 -1.71 9.97
CA GLU A 199 -17.73 -1.65 8.85
C GLU A 199 -17.15 -0.78 7.74
N PRO A 200 -17.19 -1.24 6.47
CA PRO A 200 -16.73 -0.42 5.36
C PRO A 200 -17.67 0.77 5.14
N VAL A 201 -17.09 1.96 4.96
CA VAL A 201 -17.83 3.16 4.53
C VAL A 201 -18.46 2.94 3.15
N LYS A 202 -17.79 2.16 2.30
CA LYS A 202 -18.29 1.77 0.98
C LYS A 202 -17.81 0.37 0.61
N ASP A 203 -18.73 -0.44 0.12
CA ASP A 203 -18.48 -1.80 -0.37
C ASP A 203 -18.78 -1.85 -1.87
N TYR A 204 -17.83 -2.35 -2.65
CA TYR A 204 -17.94 -2.39 -4.10
C TYR A 204 -18.12 -3.84 -4.59
N PRO A 205 -18.83 -4.05 -5.72
CA PRO A 205 -18.93 -5.38 -6.31
C PRO A 205 -17.55 -5.90 -6.73
N PRO A 206 -17.30 -7.23 -6.64
CA PRO A 206 -16.06 -7.81 -7.15
C PRO A 206 -15.96 -7.64 -8.67
N VAL A 207 -14.77 -7.27 -9.15
CA VAL A 207 -14.47 -7.13 -10.59
C VAL A 207 -13.19 -7.86 -10.93
N HIS A 208 -12.97 -8.15 -12.21
CA HIS A 208 -11.71 -8.72 -12.65
C HIS A 208 -10.55 -7.77 -12.29
N PHE A 209 -9.44 -8.29 -11.74
CA PHE A 209 -8.34 -7.44 -11.25
C PHE A 209 -7.74 -6.51 -12.32
N LEU A 210 -7.84 -6.86 -13.60
CA LEU A 210 -7.41 -6.01 -14.72
C LEU A 210 -8.40 -4.87 -15.04
N GLU A 211 -9.62 -4.94 -14.54
CA GLU A 211 -10.70 -3.97 -14.83
C GLU A 211 -10.93 -2.96 -13.69
N VAL A 212 -10.19 -3.06 -12.59
CA VAL A 212 -10.42 -2.21 -11.40
C VAL A 212 -10.27 -0.71 -11.69
N ALA A 213 -9.45 -0.34 -12.68
CA ALA A 213 -9.26 1.05 -13.08
C ALA A 213 -10.47 1.64 -13.82
N HIS A 214 -11.31 0.79 -14.41
CA HIS A 214 -12.48 1.20 -15.21
C HIS A 214 -13.82 0.93 -14.51
N ALA A 215 -13.84 -0.05 -13.62
CA ALA A 215 -15.06 -0.46 -12.94
C ALA A 215 -15.43 0.37 -11.71
N TYR A 216 -14.45 1.06 -11.14
CA TYR A 216 -14.61 1.88 -9.94
C TYR A 216 -14.33 3.35 -10.26
N ASP A 217 -15.08 3.90 -11.23
CA ASP A 217 -15.09 5.35 -11.47
C ASP A 217 -15.68 6.04 -10.24
N ASP A 218 -14.88 6.93 -9.63
CA ASP A 218 -15.27 7.82 -8.53
C ASP A 218 -15.55 9.22 -9.05
#